data_03e1816a2cdaf953725ad2e5de25a236
#
_entry.id   03e1816a2cdaf953725ad2e5de25a236
#
_cell.length_a   1.000
_cell.length_b   1.000
_cell.length_c   1.000
_cell.angle_alpha   90.00
_cell.angle_beta   90.00
_cell.angle_gamma   90.00
#
_symmetry.space_group_name_H-M   'P 1'
#
loop_
_entity.id
_entity.type
_entity.pdbx_description
1 polymer ?
#
loop_
_entity_poly.entity_id
_entity_poly.type
_entity_poly.pdbx_seq_one_letter_code
_entity_poly.pdbx_strand_id
1 'polypeptide(L)'
;MSTDDNNSLTLVVTAHPDSDSLTHHVAQRLISALRPRAVEVADLHREQFDPRFTPVDRRAYHEGGNHPADVVREHRRLDRATDLVLVFPVYWWSMPALLKGWIDRVFVNGWAFEFSADSGVRPRLQRLTTHLLPVAGADSGTYERHGYERALRTQIEHGVVDYVGSRRGVTAFIHESEQLSSAATAASVTRAVRAVSEAVRTEKTVSEV
;
A
#
# COMPACT_ATOMS: atom_id res chain seq x y z
N MET A 1 11.85 -30.06 3.96
CA MET A 1 12.24 -28.73 3.38
C MET A 1 11.16 -28.41 2.38
N SER A 2 10.21 -27.55 2.75
CA SER A 2 9.01 -27.26 1.96
C SER A 2 9.35 -26.35 0.79
N THR A 3 8.97 -26.75 -0.43
CA THR A 3 9.25 -26.08 -1.70
C THR A 3 8.34 -24.87 -1.98
N ASP A 4 7.46 -24.49 -1.03
CA ASP A 4 6.44 -23.44 -1.25
C ASP A 4 6.86 -22.01 -0.84
N ASP A 5 8.08 -21.84 -0.30
CA ASP A 5 8.58 -20.51 0.08
C ASP A 5 8.92 -19.60 -1.11
N ASN A 6 8.95 -20.17 -2.32
CA ASN A 6 9.49 -19.48 -3.50
C ASN A 6 8.43 -18.69 -4.31
N ASN A 7 7.15 -18.73 -3.96
CA ASN A 7 6.09 -18.13 -4.78
C ASN A 7 5.37 -16.93 -4.14
N SER A 8 5.76 -16.47 -2.96
CA SER A 8 5.13 -15.32 -2.30
C SER A 8 5.97 -14.06 -2.47
N LEU A 9 5.47 -13.10 -3.23
CA LEU A 9 6.08 -11.80 -3.46
C LEU A 9 5.37 -10.73 -2.62
N THR A 10 6.15 -9.91 -1.92
CA THR A 10 5.66 -8.67 -1.29
C THR A 10 6.02 -7.48 -2.17
N LEU A 11 5.01 -6.72 -2.60
CA LEU A 11 5.22 -5.44 -3.28
C LEU A 11 5.20 -4.32 -2.24
N VAL A 12 6.31 -3.59 -2.13
CA VAL A 12 6.43 -2.39 -1.28
C VAL A 12 6.35 -1.16 -2.16
N VAL A 13 5.30 -0.36 -1.99
CA VAL A 13 5.11 0.91 -2.72
C VAL A 13 5.47 2.06 -1.80
N THR A 14 6.38 2.93 -2.25
CA THR A 14 6.79 4.15 -1.54
C THR A 14 6.41 5.40 -2.32
N ALA A 15 6.03 6.47 -1.61
CA ALA A 15 5.60 7.73 -2.22
C ALA A 15 6.15 8.95 -1.44
N HIS A 16 7.46 9.16 -1.49
CA HIS A 16 8.11 10.32 -0.87
C HIS A 16 9.16 10.93 -1.82
N PRO A 17 9.24 12.27 -1.96
CA PRO A 17 10.19 12.91 -2.87
C PRO A 17 11.64 12.81 -2.42
N ASP A 18 11.89 12.71 -1.12
CA ASP A 18 13.22 12.66 -0.54
C ASP A 18 13.62 11.22 -0.18
N SER A 19 14.69 10.72 -0.79
CA SER A 19 15.26 9.39 -0.54
C SER A 19 15.80 9.19 0.88
N ASP A 20 16.14 10.27 1.57
CA ASP A 20 16.69 10.24 2.94
C ASP A 20 15.60 10.38 4.02
N SER A 21 14.34 10.41 3.60
CA SER A 21 13.18 10.55 4.49
C SER A 21 12.99 9.35 5.43
N LEU A 22 12.28 9.58 6.53
CA LEU A 22 11.84 8.51 7.42
C LEU A 22 10.98 7.48 6.68
N THR A 23 10.18 7.89 5.70
CA THR A 23 9.37 7.00 4.85
C THR A 23 10.25 5.96 4.14
N HIS A 24 11.32 6.38 3.49
CA HIS A 24 12.27 5.47 2.85
C HIS A 24 13.04 4.62 3.86
N HIS A 25 13.42 5.20 5.01
CA HIS A 25 14.05 4.43 6.09
C HIS A 25 13.14 3.29 6.58
N VAL A 26 11.85 3.56 6.80
CA VAL A 26 10.85 2.54 7.19
C VAL A 26 10.75 1.44 6.12
N ALA A 27 10.66 1.82 4.85
CA ALA A 27 10.61 0.86 3.75
C ALA A 27 11.85 -0.04 3.71
N GLN A 28 13.05 0.53 3.83
CA GLN A 28 14.31 -0.22 3.86
C GLN A 28 14.39 -1.18 5.07
N ARG A 29 13.94 -0.74 6.24
CA ARG A 29 13.87 -1.59 7.44
C ARG A 29 12.91 -2.76 7.24
N LEU A 30 11.74 -2.50 6.63
CA LEU A 30 10.78 -3.55 6.30
C LEU A 30 11.35 -4.55 5.30
N ILE A 31 11.94 -4.10 4.19
CA ILE A 31 12.56 -4.96 3.18
C ILE A 31 13.62 -5.87 3.81
N SER A 32 14.44 -5.32 4.70
CA SER A 32 15.46 -6.09 5.43
C SER A 32 14.83 -7.13 6.37
N ALA A 33 13.73 -6.76 7.05
CA ALA A 33 13.02 -7.65 7.97
C ALA A 33 12.27 -8.78 7.24
N LEU A 34 11.87 -8.59 5.98
CA LEU A 34 11.15 -9.60 5.18
C LEU A 34 12.05 -10.70 4.61
N ARG A 35 13.37 -10.52 4.62
CA ARG A 35 14.29 -11.55 4.11
C ARG A 35 14.08 -12.89 4.83
N PRO A 36 14.20 -14.04 4.12
CA PRO A 36 14.59 -14.26 2.71
C PRO A 36 13.44 -14.16 1.68
N ARG A 37 12.25 -13.69 2.07
CA ARG A 37 11.10 -13.54 1.17
C ARG A 37 11.42 -12.63 -0.01
N ALA A 38 10.86 -12.92 -1.18
CA ALA A 38 10.98 -12.05 -2.35
C ALA A 38 10.23 -10.73 -2.12
N VAL A 39 10.91 -9.62 -2.37
CA VAL A 39 10.36 -8.26 -2.26
C VAL A 39 10.65 -7.51 -3.54
N GLU A 40 9.62 -6.91 -4.12
CA GLU A 40 9.72 -5.92 -5.20
C GLU A 40 9.39 -4.55 -4.64
N VAL A 41 10.10 -3.51 -5.08
CA VAL A 41 9.88 -2.14 -4.63
C VAL A 41 9.42 -1.29 -5.81
N ALA A 42 8.32 -0.58 -5.62
CA ALA A 42 7.85 0.48 -6.50
C ALA A 42 8.03 1.83 -5.79
N ASP A 43 9.12 2.50 -6.07
CA ASP A 43 9.37 3.87 -5.61
C ASP A 43 8.77 4.84 -6.62
N LEU A 44 7.56 5.31 -6.34
CA LEU A 44 6.76 6.09 -7.29
C LEU A 44 7.43 7.41 -7.68
N HIS A 45 8.17 8.04 -6.76
CA HIS A 45 8.89 9.28 -7.07
C HIS A 45 10.12 9.02 -7.94
N ARG A 46 10.95 8.06 -7.55
CA ARG A 46 12.17 7.68 -8.28
C ARG A 46 11.85 7.14 -9.67
N GLU A 47 10.73 6.41 -9.81
CA GLU A 47 10.26 5.87 -11.08
C GLU A 47 9.50 6.91 -11.91
N GLN A 48 9.34 8.13 -11.40
CA GLN A 48 8.66 9.23 -12.08
C GLN A 48 7.23 8.86 -12.51
N PHE A 49 6.51 8.13 -11.65
CA PHE A 49 5.12 7.82 -11.92
C PHE A 49 4.29 9.10 -12.01
N ASP A 50 3.57 9.29 -13.13
CA ASP A 50 2.68 10.43 -13.29
C ASP A 50 1.33 10.18 -12.58
N PRO A 51 1.00 10.88 -11.48
CA PRO A 51 -0.23 10.66 -10.74
C PRO A 51 -1.49 11.25 -11.40
N ARG A 52 -1.33 12.00 -12.49
CA ARG A 52 -2.46 12.69 -13.13
C ARG A 52 -3.38 11.70 -13.85
N PHE A 53 -4.65 11.68 -13.45
CA PHE A 53 -5.68 10.94 -14.17
C PHE A 53 -6.01 11.69 -15.47
N THR A 54 -5.71 11.07 -16.60
CA THR A 54 -5.76 11.69 -17.92
C THR A 54 -7.01 11.28 -18.71
N PRO A 55 -7.32 11.97 -19.85
CA PRO A 55 -8.37 11.50 -20.76
C PRO A 55 -8.13 10.08 -21.31
N VAL A 56 -6.87 9.61 -21.37
CA VAL A 56 -6.55 8.24 -21.78
C VAL A 56 -6.96 7.25 -20.69
N ASP A 57 -6.64 7.55 -19.43
CA ASP A 57 -7.06 6.74 -18.28
C ASP A 57 -8.59 6.66 -18.20
N ARG A 58 -9.28 7.81 -18.43
CA ARG A 58 -10.74 7.86 -18.43
C ARG A 58 -11.36 6.97 -19.51
N ARG A 59 -10.81 6.98 -20.73
CA ARG A 59 -11.30 6.09 -21.80
C ARG A 59 -11.10 4.62 -21.44
N ALA A 60 -9.89 4.25 -20.99
CA ALA A 60 -9.59 2.89 -20.58
C ALA A 60 -10.51 2.41 -19.46
N TYR A 61 -10.87 3.28 -18.50
CA TYR A 61 -11.81 2.99 -17.43
C TYR A 61 -13.22 2.68 -17.93
N HIS A 62 -13.72 3.40 -18.94
CA HIS A 62 -15.09 3.24 -19.46
C HIS A 62 -15.23 2.16 -20.52
N GLU A 63 -14.24 2.03 -21.39
CA GLU A 63 -14.29 1.13 -22.55
C GLU A 63 -13.68 -0.25 -22.26
N GLY A 64 -12.89 -0.34 -21.18
CA GLY A 64 -12.08 -1.51 -20.85
C GLY A 64 -10.86 -1.67 -21.75
N GLY A 65 -9.81 -2.30 -21.26
CA GLY A 65 -8.73 -2.84 -22.07
C GLY A 65 -7.47 -1.97 -22.16
N ASN A 66 -7.34 -1.03 -23.03
CA ASN A 66 -6.05 -0.38 -23.34
C ASN A 66 -5.58 0.62 -22.28
N HIS A 67 -5.09 0.14 -21.13
CA HIS A 67 -4.47 1.00 -20.13
C HIS A 67 -3.10 1.52 -20.58
N PRO A 68 -2.68 2.72 -20.13
CA PRO A 68 -1.34 3.25 -20.36
C PRO A 68 -0.25 2.25 -19.90
N ALA A 69 0.90 2.26 -20.58
CA ALA A 69 1.98 1.28 -20.34
C ALA A 69 2.52 1.32 -18.91
N ASP A 70 2.55 2.48 -18.27
CA ASP A 70 2.93 2.66 -16.87
C ASP A 70 1.91 1.99 -15.92
N VAL A 71 0.62 2.10 -16.19
CA VAL A 71 -0.45 1.41 -15.45
C VAL A 71 -0.35 -0.10 -15.63
N VAL A 72 -0.16 -0.59 -16.86
CA VAL A 72 0.02 -2.02 -17.14
C VAL A 72 1.24 -2.59 -16.41
N ARG A 73 2.31 -1.82 -16.25
CA ARG A 73 3.48 -2.23 -15.46
C ARG A 73 3.10 -2.45 -13.99
N GLU A 74 2.31 -1.55 -13.40
CA GLU A 74 1.85 -1.68 -12.02
C GLU A 74 0.88 -2.85 -11.84
N HIS A 75 -0.03 -3.09 -12.79
CA HIS A 75 -0.88 -4.28 -12.79
C HIS A 75 -0.04 -5.57 -12.75
N ARG A 76 0.99 -5.68 -13.59
CA ARG A 76 1.90 -6.86 -13.59
C ARG A 76 2.65 -7.04 -12.27
N ARG A 77 3.04 -5.96 -11.58
CA ARG A 77 3.64 -6.04 -10.25
C ARG A 77 2.67 -6.61 -9.23
N LEU A 78 1.47 -6.02 -9.20
CA LEU A 78 0.40 -6.44 -8.28
C LEU A 78 -0.10 -7.85 -8.58
N ASP A 79 -0.13 -8.27 -9.86
CA ASP A 79 -0.57 -9.63 -10.23
C ASP A 79 0.36 -10.72 -9.68
N ARG A 80 1.64 -10.42 -9.50
CA ARG A 80 2.62 -11.35 -8.91
C ARG A 80 2.64 -11.30 -7.38
N ALA A 81 2.12 -10.22 -6.78
CA ALA A 81 2.19 -10.02 -5.35
C ALA A 81 1.08 -10.76 -4.60
N THR A 82 1.41 -11.31 -3.44
CA THR A 82 0.46 -11.79 -2.43
C THR A 82 0.20 -10.73 -1.38
N ASP A 83 1.19 -9.86 -1.14
CA ASP A 83 1.10 -8.77 -0.16
C ASP A 83 1.50 -7.45 -0.81
N LEU A 84 0.71 -6.42 -0.52
CA LEU A 84 0.97 -5.03 -0.85
C LEU A 84 1.25 -4.25 0.43
N VAL A 85 2.38 -3.57 0.51
CA VAL A 85 2.67 -2.66 1.62
C VAL A 85 2.81 -1.24 1.10
N LEU A 86 1.93 -0.36 1.53
CA LEU A 86 1.97 1.07 1.21
C LEU A 86 2.71 1.81 2.32
N VAL A 87 3.88 2.40 2.01
CA VAL A 87 4.70 3.19 2.93
C VAL A 87 4.70 4.63 2.44
N PHE A 88 4.10 5.53 3.21
CA PHE A 88 3.85 6.89 2.74
C PHE A 88 3.79 7.92 3.86
N PRO A 89 4.17 9.18 3.59
CA PRO A 89 3.97 10.28 4.54
C PRO A 89 2.49 10.66 4.58
N VAL A 90 1.99 10.99 5.75
CA VAL A 90 0.63 11.53 5.87
C VAL A 90 0.64 13.02 5.54
N TYR A 91 0.03 13.38 4.43
CA TYR A 91 -0.18 14.77 4.01
C TYR A 91 -1.66 15.13 4.13
N TRP A 92 -1.95 16.21 4.85
CA TRP A 92 -3.33 16.62 5.10
C TRP A 92 -4.23 15.48 5.57
N TRP A 93 -3.75 14.71 6.54
CA TRP A 93 -4.45 13.60 7.20
C TRP A 93 -4.83 12.41 6.29
N SER A 94 -4.22 12.36 5.11
CA SER A 94 -4.47 11.33 4.11
C SER A 94 -3.16 10.93 3.39
N MET A 95 -3.27 10.12 2.35
CA MET A 95 -2.13 9.78 1.50
C MET A 95 -1.70 10.97 0.63
N PRO A 96 -0.40 11.05 0.24
CA PRO A 96 0.08 12.09 -0.65
C PRO A 96 -0.52 11.95 -2.05
N ALA A 97 -0.58 13.06 -2.80
CA ALA A 97 -1.15 13.12 -4.15
C ALA A 97 -0.54 12.07 -5.09
N LEU A 98 0.76 11.80 -4.97
CA LEU A 98 1.45 10.79 -5.77
C LEU A 98 0.88 9.39 -5.55
N LEU A 99 0.67 8.98 -4.29
CA LEU A 99 0.08 7.68 -3.98
C LEU A 99 -1.41 7.63 -4.33
N LYS A 100 -2.14 8.74 -4.08
CA LYS A 100 -3.57 8.82 -4.44
C LYS A 100 -3.74 8.68 -5.95
N GLY A 101 -2.95 9.37 -6.75
CA GLY A 101 -3.01 9.27 -8.20
C GLY A 101 -2.56 7.90 -8.73
N TRP A 102 -1.62 7.23 -8.03
CA TRP A 102 -1.28 5.84 -8.33
C TRP A 102 -2.49 4.92 -8.13
N ILE A 103 -3.20 5.04 -7.00
CA ILE A 103 -4.43 4.28 -6.75
C ILE A 103 -5.49 4.60 -7.80
N ASP A 104 -5.73 5.88 -8.10
CA ASP A 104 -6.76 6.32 -9.06
C ASP A 104 -6.53 5.77 -10.47
N ARG A 105 -5.27 5.63 -10.89
CA ARG A 105 -4.91 5.15 -12.22
C ARG A 105 -4.76 3.63 -12.31
N VAL A 106 -4.37 2.98 -11.21
CA VAL A 106 -4.06 1.55 -11.18
C VAL A 106 -5.28 0.72 -10.75
N PHE A 107 -6.07 1.19 -9.76
CA PHE A 107 -7.21 0.43 -9.24
C PHE A 107 -8.48 0.73 -10.02
N VAL A 108 -8.54 0.20 -11.22
CA VAL A 108 -9.56 0.55 -12.22
C VAL A 108 -10.55 -0.59 -12.49
N ASN A 109 -11.69 -0.20 -13.05
CA ASN A 109 -12.68 -1.15 -13.54
C ASN A 109 -12.09 -2.09 -14.60
N GLY A 110 -12.48 -3.37 -14.56
CA GLY A 110 -11.98 -4.43 -15.45
C GLY A 110 -10.70 -5.12 -14.94
N TRP A 111 -9.98 -4.52 -13.97
CA TRP A 111 -8.80 -5.13 -13.38
C TRP A 111 -8.90 -5.28 -11.84
N ALA A 112 -9.10 -4.21 -11.09
CA ALA A 112 -9.23 -4.26 -9.62
C ALA A 112 -10.65 -4.64 -9.16
N PHE A 113 -11.64 -4.31 -9.92
CA PHE A 113 -13.04 -4.67 -9.74
C PHE A 113 -13.76 -4.68 -11.09
N GLU A 114 -14.95 -5.27 -11.12
CA GLU A 114 -15.89 -5.16 -12.24
C GLU A 114 -17.16 -4.47 -11.75
N PHE A 115 -17.67 -3.55 -12.52
CA PHE A 115 -18.96 -2.92 -12.27
C PHE A 115 -19.93 -3.19 -13.43
N SER A 116 -21.12 -3.64 -13.09
CA SER A 116 -22.24 -3.66 -14.03
C SER A 116 -23.51 -3.12 -13.37
N ALA A 117 -24.40 -2.54 -14.18
CA ALA A 117 -25.66 -2.02 -13.68
C ALA A 117 -26.54 -3.10 -13.02
N ASP A 118 -26.45 -4.34 -13.49
CA ASP A 118 -27.29 -5.45 -13.02
C ASP A 118 -26.74 -6.15 -11.77
N SER A 119 -25.41 -6.27 -11.64
CA SER A 119 -24.77 -7.05 -10.57
C SER A 119 -24.02 -6.19 -9.56
N GLY A 120 -23.94 -4.86 -9.77
CA GLY A 120 -23.18 -3.95 -8.92
C GLY A 120 -21.67 -4.15 -9.04
N VAL A 121 -20.94 -3.96 -7.94
CA VAL A 121 -19.49 -4.08 -7.87
C VAL A 121 -19.09 -5.52 -7.53
N ARG A 122 -18.20 -6.10 -8.34
CA ARG A 122 -17.54 -7.38 -8.09
C ARG A 122 -16.04 -7.16 -7.88
N PRO A 123 -15.54 -7.30 -6.65
CA PRO A 123 -14.11 -7.17 -6.34
C PRO A 123 -13.26 -8.23 -7.05
N ARG A 124 -11.99 -7.90 -7.38
CA ARG A 124 -11.07 -8.77 -8.13
C ARG A 124 -9.73 -9.06 -7.45
N LEU A 125 -9.41 -8.38 -6.32
CA LEU A 125 -8.12 -8.49 -5.67
C LEU A 125 -8.12 -9.32 -4.37
N GLN A 126 -9.00 -10.33 -4.24
CA GLN A 126 -9.15 -11.17 -3.05
C GLN A 126 -7.87 -11.95 -2.70
N ARG A 127 -6.99 -12.17 -3.68
CA ARG A 127 -5.68 -12.83 -3.49
C ARG A 127 -4.66 -11.95 -2.77
N LEU A 128 -4.89 -10.62 -2.73
CA LEU A 128 -3.95 -9.65 -2.20
C LEU A 128 -4.27 -9.30 -0.75
N THR A 129 -3.26 -9.20 0.11
CA THR A 129 -3.36 -8.59 1.43
C THR A 129 -2.67 -7.24 1.42
N THR A 130 -3.36 -6.19 1.89
CA THR A 130 -2.83 -4.82 1.87
C THR A 130 -2.51 -4.34 3.27
N HIS A 131 -1.27 -3.92 3.49
CA HIS A 131 -0.74 -3.34 4.72
C HIS A 131 -0.42 -1.86 4.54
N LEU A 132 -0.59 -1.07 5.59
CA LEU A 132 -0.33 0.37 5.57
C LEU A 132 0.71 0.75 6.63
N LEU A 133 1.70 1.53 6.23
CA LEU A 133 2.70 2.16 7.10
C LEU A 133 2.67 3.69 6.91
N PRO A 134 1.65 4.37 7.46
CA PRO A 134 1.56 5.82 7.40
C PRO A 134 2.60 6.46 8.34
N VAL A 135 3.40 7.40 7.81
CA VAL A 135 4.41 8.17 8.54
C VAL A 135 3.88 9.58 8.77
N ALA A 136 3.56 9.89 10.02
CA ALA A 136 2.83 11.09 10.42
C ALA A 136 3.70 12.07 11.21
N GLY A 137 3.65 13.36 10.87
CA GLY A 137 4.37 14.41 11.58
C GLY A 137 3.81 14.69 12.98
N ALA A 138 2.49 14.65 13.16
CA ALA A 138 1.83 14.91 14.42
C ALA A 138 1.86 13.70 15.38
N ASP A 139 1.70 13.96 16.67
CA ASP A 139 1.61 12.96 17.75
C ASP A 139 0.28 12.17 17.70
N SER A 140 0.25 11.01 18.35
CA SER A 140 -0.93 10.14 18.43
C SER A 140 -2.12 10.81 19.14
N GLY A 141 -1.87 11.66 20.12
CA GLY A 141 -2.92 12.41 20.82
C GLY A 141 -3.66 13.38 19.91
N THR A 142 -2.98 14.02 18.96
CA THR A 142 -3.60 14.84 17.92
C THR A 142 -4.49 13.99 17.02
N TYR A 143 -4.02 12.82 16.60
CA TYR A 143 -4.82 11.90 15.79
C TYR A 143 -6.07 11.42 16.51
N GLU A 144 -5.96 11.11 17.80
CA GLU A 144 -7.10 10.68 18.64
C GLU A 144 -8.13 11.79 18.82
N ARG A 145 -7.70 13.01 19.24
CA ARG A 145 -8.60 14.14 19.50
C ARG A 145 -9.43 14.55 18.27
N HIS A 146 -8.86 14.43 17.09
CA HIS A 146 -9.51 14.85 15.83
C HIS A 146 -10.08 13.69 15.01
N GLY A 147 -9.87 12.45 15.44
CA GLY A 147 -10.33 11.26 14.70
C GLY A 147 -9.62 11.02 13.37
N TYR A 148 -8.41 11.55 13.17
CA TYR A 148 -7.70 11.48 11.90
C TYR A 148 -7.29 10.07 11.52
N GLU A 149 -6.92 9.23 12.49
CA GLU A 149 -6.62 7.82 12.22
C GLU A 149 -7.86 7.10 11.66
N ARG A 150 -9.01 7.30 12.29
CA ARG A 150 -10.27 6.71 11.83
C ARG A 150 -10.64 7.20 10.43
N ALA A 151 -10.46 8.50 10.16
CA ALA A 151 -10.73 9.08 8.85
C ALA A 151 -9.85 8.45 7.76
N LEU A 152 -8.55 8.32 7.99
CA LEU A 152 -7.60 7.69 7.07
C LEU A 152 -7.95 6.21 6.84
N ARG A 153 -8.24 5.45 7.90
CA ARG A 153 -8.68 4.06 7.79
C ARG A 153 -9.97 3.93 6.99
N THR A 154 -10.93 4.82 7.20
CA THR A 154 -12.19 4.81 6.43
C THR A 154 -11.92 5.05 4.95
N GLN A 155 -11.04 5.99 4.61
CA GLN A 155 -10.71 6.29 3.20
C GLN A 155 -9.97 5.12 2.54
N ILE A 156 -8.95 4.58 3.19
CA ILE A 156 -8.04 3.62 2.55
C ILE A 156 -8.51 2.18 2.78
N GLU A 157 -8.74 1.78 4.03
CA GLU A 157 -9.11 0.39 4.32
C GLU A 157 -10.53 0.09 3.81
N HIS A 158 -11.51 0.92 4.17
CA HIS A 158 -12.89 0.67 3.73
C HIS A 158 -13.12 1.14 2.30
N GLY A 159 -12.68 2.35 1.94
CA GLY A 159 -12.97 2.96 0.64
C GLY A 159 -12.18 2.37 -0.52
N VAL A 160 -10.99 1.82 -0.28
CA VAL A 160 -10.14 1.26 -1.33
C VAL A 160 -9.94 -0.25 -1.14
N VAL A 161 -9.36 -0.67 -0.02
CA VAL A 161 -8.95 -2.08 0.21
C VAL A 161 -10.16 -3.02 0.15
N ASP A 162 -11.23 -2.74 0.90
CA ASP A 162 -12.44 -3.55 0.89
C ASP A 162 -13.15 -3.49 -0.47
N TYR A 163 -13.19 -2.28 -1.07
CA TYR A 163 -13.89 -2.08 -2.35
C TYR A 163 -13.34 -2.98 -3.46
N VAL A 164 -12.04 -3.16 -3.51
CA VAL A 164 -11.38 -4.05 -4.49
C VAL A 164 -11.28 -5.49 -4.00
N GLY A 165 -11.73 -5.78 -2.77
CA GLY A 165 -11.74 -7.10 -2.17
C GLY A 165 -10.39 -7.57 -1.66
N SER A 166 -9.38 -6.70 -1.58
CA SER A 166 -8.12 -7.03 -0.93
C SER A 166 -8.34 -7.25 0.56
N ARG A 167 -7.66 -8.24 1.15
CA ARG A 167 -7.73 -8.46 2.59
C ARG A 167 -7.03 -7.31 3.32
N ARG A 168 -7.60 -6.88 4.44
CA ARG A 168 -6.93 -5.92 5.31
C ARG A 168 -5.83 -6.62 6.08
N GLY A 169 -4.61 -6.17 5.87
CA GLY A 169 -3.45 -6.53 6.67
C GLY A 169 -3.29 -5.61 7.88
N VAL A 170 -2.05 -5.38 8.28
CA VAL A 170 -1.70 -4.48 9.38
C VAL A 170 -1.66 -3.04 8.92
N THR A 171 -2.29 -2.13 9.67
CA THR A 171 -2.07 -0.68 9.58
C THR A 171 -1.36 -0.21 10.84
N ALA A 172 -0.11 0.22 10.70
CA ALA A 172 0.73 0.67 11.79
C ALA A 172 1.26 2.09 11.55
N PHE A 173 0.72 3.05 12.30
CA PHE A 173 1.16 4.45 12.23
C PHE A 173 2.51 4.65 12.89
N ILE A 174 3.34 5.51 12.29
CA ILE A 174 4.58 6.03 12.86
C ILE A 174 4.37 7.52 13.04
N HIS A 175 4.14 7.93 14.28
CA HIS A 175 3.89 9.32 14.65
C HIS A 175 5.20 10.07 14.91
N GLU A 176 5.13 11.42 14.98
CA GLU A 176 6.23 12.31 15.34
C GLU A 176 7.44 12.18 14.41
N SER A 177 7.20 12.03 13.11
CA SER A 177 8.24 11.82 12.09
C SER A 177 9.25 12.97 11.97
N GLU A 178 8.90 14.17 12.44
CA GLU A 178 9.78 15.33 12.48
C GLU A 178 10.88 15.21 13.56
N GLN A 179 10.74 14.25 14.48
CA GLN A 179 11.69 14.02 15.58
C GLN A 179 12.59 12.80 15.29
N LEU A 180 13.25 12.78 14.14
CA LEU A 180 14.03 11.64 13.62
C LEU A 180 15.09 11.07 14.57
N SER A 181 15.63 11.90 15.48
CA SER A 181 16.66 11.50 16.46
C SER A 181 16.10 10.93 17.76
N SER A 182 14.78 10.86 17.94
CA SER A 182 14.18 10.39 19.17
C SER A 182 14.24 8.87 19.28
N ALA A 183 14.57 8.36 20.48
CA ALA A 183 14.48 6.93 20.78
C ALA A 183 13.03 6.40 20.62
N ALA A 184 12.04 7.27 20.86
CA ALA A 184 10.62 6.97 20.70
C ALA A 184 10.26 6.70 19.23
N THR A 185 10.72 7.54 18.30
CA THR A 185 10.52 7.34 16.86
C THR A 185 11.19 6.04 16.38
N ALA A 186 12.43 5.78 16.79
CA ALA A 186 13.13 4.53 16.46
C ALA A 186 12.38 3.29 16.97
N ALA A 187 11.85 3.35 18.20
CA ALA A 187 11.03 2.28 18.78
C ALA A 187 9.70 2.11 18.01
N SER A 188 9.06 3.21 17.60
CA SER A 188 7.83 3.19 16.80
C SER A 188 8.06 2.54 15.44
N VAL A 189 9.12 2.90 14.73
CA VAL A 189 9.53 2.25 13.47
C VAL A 189 9.74 0.77 13.67
N THR A 190 10.47 0.38 14.72
CA THR A 190 10.75 -1.04 15.00
C THR A 190 9.46 -1.83 15.26
N ARG A 191 8.51 -1.29 16.04
CA ARG A 191 7.22 -1.93 16.29
C ARG A 191 6.38 -2.07 15.01
N ALA A 192 6.28 -1.00 14.22
CA ALA A 192 5.50 -0.99 13.00
C ALA A 192 6.06 -1.99 11.96
N VAL A 193 7.36 -1.98 11.74
CA VAL A 193 8.04 -2.92 10.84
C VAL A 193 7.85 -4.36 11.31
N ARG A 194 8.00 -4.62 12.62
CA ARG A 194 7.80 -5.95 13.18
C ARG A 194 6.38 -6.43 12.95
N ALA A 195 5.37 -5.62 13.26
CA ALA A 195 3.97 -5.99 13.11
C ALA A 195 3.63 -6.39 11.66
N VAL A 196 4.06 -5.59 10.67
CA VAL A 196 3.84 -5.91 9.26
C VAL A 196 4.63 -7.15 8.84
N SER A 197 5.91 -7.26 9.21
CA SER A 197 6.74 -8.41 8.79
C SER A 197 6.28 -9.73 9.41
N GLU A 198 5.75 -9.74 10.63
CA GLU A 198 5.12 -10.92 11.26
C GLU A 198 3.83 -11.29 10.52
N ALA A 199 2.94 -10.34 10.22
CA ALA A 199 1.70 -10.59 9.50
C ALA A 199 1.95 -11.19 8.12
N VAL A 200 2.85 -10.60 7.34
CA VAL A 200 3.27 -11.09 6.01
C VAL A 200 3.81 -12.53 6.06
N ARG A 201 4.40 -12.96 7.18
CA ARG A 201 4.90 -14.33 7.35
C ARG A 201 3.83 -15.33 7.79
N THR A 202 2.84 -14.88 8.57
CA THR A 202 1.86 -15.76 9.25
C THR A 202 0.72 -16.19 8.31
N GLU A 203 0.37 -15.42 7.28
CA GLU A 203 -0.75 -15.73 6.38
C GLU A 203 -0.63 -17.05 5.61
N LYS A 204 0.56 -17.66 5.58
CA LYS A 204 0.77 -18.98 4.95
C LYS A 204 0.18 -20.17 5.70
N THR A 205 -0.09 -20.04 7.00
CA THR A 205 -0.48 -21.20 7.84
C THR A 205 -1.97 -21.53 7.76
N VAL A 206 -2.80 -20.65 7.18
CA VAL A 206 -4.27 -20.80 7.17
C VAL A 206 -4.82 -21.39 5.85
N SER A 207 -4.01 -21.54 4.81
CA SER A 207 -4.44 -22.10 3.52
C SER A 207 -4.30 -23.62 3.40
N GLU A 208 -3.91 -24.31 4.48
CA GLU A 208 -3.71 -25.77 4.51
C GLU A 208 -4.66 -26.49 5.48
N VAL A 209 -5.94 -26.08 5.56
CA VAL A 209 -6.98 -26.89 6.23
C VAL A 209 -8.19 -27.07 5.34
#